data_d19aabd9b9d59f895433e5b3ed4715d0
#
_entry.id   d19aabd9b9d59f895433e5b3ed4715d0
#
_cell.length_a   1.000
_cell.length_b   1.000
_cell.length_c   1.000
_cell.angle_alpha   90.00
_cell.angle_beta   90.00
_cell.angle_gamma   90.00
#
_symmetry.space_group_name_H-M   'P 1'
#
loop_
_entity.id
_entity.type
_entity.pdbx_description
1 polymer ?
#
loop_
_entity_poly.entity_id
_entity_poly.type
_entity_poly.pdbx_seq_one_letter_code
_entity_poly.pdbx_strand_id
1 'polypeptide(L)'
;MPDTATFTTAASGAPQRPSSLRVHQFHGLRPGPRLIVLGAVHGNEVAGPLAIGRALAELDAGRWRIERGCVTFVPVTNPLAHARGQRTGERNLNRNLRPTAVPQDFEDRIGNVLCPLLAAHDVLLDLHSFNGPGDAFTLFGPEDNTGDLEPFAHAADEARLARHLGPKRIVEGWLRTYEAGVARRRARAQGAGQSLDTDANYGVGTTEYMRSRGGWGVTLECGQHADPQAPDVGLQAIRQTLALLGLVAWAPEAPAQDHEVLRLEEVTDRLHAEDRFVKE
;
A
#
# COMPACT_ATOMS: atom_id res chain seq x y z
N MET A 1 -33.43 -28.72 42.38
CA MET A 1 -32.30 -29.12 41.51
C MET A 1 -32.27 -28.18 40.34
N PRO A 2 -31.35 -27.25 40.24
CA PRO A 2 -31.27 -26.41 39.06
C PRO A 2 -30.53 -27.16 37.94
N ASP A 3 -31.10 -27.12 36.77
CA ASP A 3 -30.60 -27.68 35.52
C ASP A 3 -29.26 -27.04 35.13
N THR A 4 -28.25 -27.86 34.97
CA THR A 4 -26.91 -27.45 34.53
C THR A 4 -26.92 -27.37 32.98
N ALA A 5 -27.10 -26.18 32.46
CA ALA A 5 -26.96 -25.96 31.03
C ALA A 5 -25.49 -26.20 30.60
N THR A 6 -25.25 -27.30 29.92
CA THR A 6 -23.97 -27.63 29.31
C THR A 6 -23.80 -26.77 28.05
N PHE A 7 -22.97 -25.74 28.12
CA PHE A 7 -22.54 -25.02 26.93
C PHE A 7 -21.56 -25.89 26.14
N THR A 8 -22.01 -26.46 25.06
CA THR A 8 -21.16 -27.11 24.07
C THR A 8 -20.39 -26.02 23.36
N THR A 9 -19.10 -25.93 23.63
CA THR A 9 -18.17 -25.12 22.79
C THR A 9 -18.21 -25.69 21.39
N ALA A 10 -18.76 -24.90 20.44
CA ALA A 10 -18.73 -25.22 19.03
C ALA A 10 -17.28 -25.44 18.59
N ALA A 11 -17.08 -26.53 17.86
CA ALA A 11 -15.81 -26.92 17.27
C ALA A 11 -15.15 -25.76 16.55
N SER A 12 -13.84 -25.62 16.75
CA SER A 12 -12.96 -24.73 15.99
C SER A 12 -12.96 -25.14 14.50
N GLY A 13 -13.94 -24.64 13.75
CA GLY A 13 -13.90 -24.68 12.30
C GLY A 13 -12.69 -23.86 11.83
N ALA A 14 -12.01 -24.31 10.81
CA ALA A 14 -10.98 -23.51 10.15
C ALA A 14 -11.52 -22.09 9.90
N PRO A 15 -10.73 -21.03 10.14
CA PRO A 15 -11.23 -19.66 10.02
C PRO A 15 -11.88 -19.48 8.65
N GLN A 16 -13.14 -19.05 8.67
CA GLN A 16 -13.92 -18.88 7.45
C GLN A 16 -13.22 -17.90 6.53
N ARG A 17 -13.05 -18.26 5.25
CA ARG A 17 -12.39 -17.40 4.26
C ARG A 17 -13.15 -16.06 4.17
N PRO A 18 -12.47 -14.91 4.29
CA PRO A 18 -13.13 -13.62 4.19
C PRO A 18 -13.87 -13.48 2.85
N SER A 19 -15.04 -12.86 2.86
CA SER A 19 -15.91 -12.70 1.68
C SER A 19 -16.16 -11.24 1.31
N SER A 20 -15.59 -10.29 2.07
CA SER A 20 -15.83 -8.86 1.88
C SER A 20 -14.59 -8.04 2.17
N LEU A 21 -14.51 -6.87 1.55
CA LEU A 21 -13.58 -5.79 1.85
C LEU A 21 -14.32 -4.70 2.64
N ARG A 22 -13.81 -4.35 3.82
CA ARG A 22 -14.40 -3.26 4.61
C ARG A 22 -13.83 -1.92 4.15
N VAL A 23 -14.72 -0.98 3.90
CA VAL A 23 -14.40 0.38 3.44
C VAL A 23 -15.13 1.37 4.34
N HIS A 24 -14.45 2.44 4.76
CA HIS A 24 -15.02 3.57 5.46
C HIS A 24 -14.87 4.82 4.59
N GLN A 25 -15.96 5.52 4.29
CA GLN A 25 -15.95 6.66 3.40
C GLN A 25 -16.60 7.88 4.03
N PHE A 26 -15.94 9.03 3.90
CA PHE A 26 -16.37 10.32 4.41
C PHE A 26 -16.44 11.33 3.27
N HIS A 27 -17.56 12.01 3.13
CA HIS A 27 -17.78 13.03 2.12
C HIS A 27 -17.85 14.40 2.75
N GLY A 28 -16.99 15.32 2.29
CA GLY A 28 -17.16 16.74 2.54
C GLY A 28 -18.29 17.32 1.71
N LEU A 29 -18.92 18.37 2.21
CA LEU A 29 -20.07 19.01 1.51
C LEU A 29 -19.65 19.96 0.39
N ARG A 30 -18.37 20.18 0.19
CA ARG A 30 -17.81 21.00 -0.89
C ARG A 30 -17.01 20.13 -1.86
N PRO A 31 -16.96 20.46 -3.17
CA PRO A 31 -16.09 19.75 -4.12
C PRO A 31 -14.63 19.78 -3.69
N GLY A 32 -13.90 18.68 -3.94
CA GLY A 32 -12.48 18.54 -3.62
C GLY A 32 -11.91 17.24 -4.11
N PRO A 33 -10.61 16.98 -3.83
CA PRO A 33 -9.94 15.73 -4.20
C PRO A 33 -10.57 14.50 -3.53
N ARG A 34 -10.36 13.34 -4.14
CA ARG A 34 -10.79 12.03 -3.63
C ARG A 34 -9.54 11.26 -3.21
N LEU A 35 -9.35 11.12 -1.91
CA LEU A 35 -8.23 10.37 -1.31
C LEU A 35 -8.67 8.96 -0.93
N ILE A 36 -7.85 7.96 -1.27
CA ILE A 36 -7.95 6.62 -0.70
C ILE A 36 -6.70 6.33 0.13
N VAL A 37 -6.91 5.77 1.33
CA VAL A 37 -5.84 5.34 2.24
C VAL A 37 -5.95 3.84 2.46
N LEU A 38 -4.90 3.11 2.14
CA LEU A 38 -4.83 1.66 2.30
C LEU A 38 -3.95 1.29 3.49
N GLY A 39 -4.32 0.21 4.18
CA GLY A 39 -3.50 -0.48 5.14
C GLY A 39 -3.58 -1.99 4.94
N ALA A 40 -2.60 -2.73 5.45
CA ALA A 40 -2.52 -4.19 5.35
C ALA A 40 -2.77 -4.73 3.93
N VAL A 41 -2.14 -4.16 2.92
CA VAL A 41 -1.97 -4.77 1.60
C VAL A 41 -1.18 -6.08 1.75
N HIS A 42 -0.20 -6.08 2.67
CA HIS A 42 0.40 -7.28 3.23
C HIS A 42 -0.13 -7.51 4.65
N GLY A 43 -0.59 -8.72 4.94
CA GLY A 43 -1.40 -8.98 6.13
C GLY A 43 -0.67 -8.88 7.47
N ASN A 44 0.65 -9.06 7.49
CA ASN A 44 1.49 -8.92 8.68
C ASN A 44 1.93 -7.47 8.96
N GLU A 45 1.57 -6.52 8.11
CA GLU A 45 1.93 -5.12 8.22
C GLU A 45 0.82 -4.36 8.96
N VAL A 46 0.91 -4.33 10.28
CA VAL A 46 -0.18 -3.83 11.16
C VAL A 46 -0.14 -2.32 11.42
N ALA A 47 0.93 -1.63 11.07
CA ALA A 47 1.07 -0.18 11.29
C ALA A 47 -0.04 0.61 10.60
N GLY A 48 -0.32 0.31 9.32
CA GLY A 48 -1.39 0.95 8.54
C GLY A 48 -2.78 0.76 9.14
N PRO A 49 -3.23 -0.47 9.42
CA PRO A 49 -4.50 -0.72 10.12
C PRO A 49 -4.66 0.05 11.43
N LEU A 50 -3.62 0.10 12.26
CA LEU A 50 -3.64 0.81 13.54
C LEU A 50 -3.73 2.33 13.33
N ALA A 51 -2.95 2.88 12.41
CA ALA A 51 -2.99 4.30 12.05
C ALA A 51 -4.39 4.70 11.53
N ILE A 52 -4.94 3.93 10.59
CA ILE A 52 -6.29 4.16 10.06
C ILE A 52 -7.33 4.05 11.17
N GLY A 53 -7.24 3.04 12.05
CA GLY A 53 -8.16 2.88 13.18
C GLY A 53 -8.18 4.12 14.10
N ARG A 54 -7.02 4.71 14.38
CA ARG A 54 -6.91 5.96 15.14
C ARG A 54 -7.51 7.15 14.39
N ALA A 55 -7.25 7.29 13.08
CA ALA A 55 -7.84 8.34 12.26
C ALA A 55 -9.38 8.25 12.22
N LEU A 56 -9.93 7.03 12.09
CA LEU A 56 -11.37 6.79 12.16
C LEU A 56 -11.95 7.21 13.51
N ALA A 57 -11.27 6.90 14.62
CA ALA A 57 -11.68 7.33 15.96
C ALA A 57 -11.70 8.86 16.12
N GLU A 58 -10.77 9.59 15.48
CA GLU A 58 -10.77 11.06 15.45
C GLU A 58 -11.98 11.62 14.65
N LEU A 59 -12.30 10.98 13.52
CA LEU A 59 -13.44 11.35 12.69
C LEU A 59 -14.76 11.06 13.39
N ASP A 60 -14.93 9.87 13.97
CA ASP A 60 -16.15 9.45 14.68
C ASP A 60 -16.41 10.31 15.92
N ALA A 61 -15.35 10.75 16.61
CA ALA A 61 -15.44 11.68 17.74
C ALA A 61 -15.67 13.15 17.31
N GLY A 62 -15.70 13.44 16.00
CA GLY A 62 -15.88 14.79 15.48
C GLY A 62 -14.68 15.72 15.70
N ARG A 63 -13.52 15.19 16.14
CA ARG A 63 -12.28 15.98 16.29
C ARG A 63 -11.64 16.28 14.93
N TRP A 64 -11.76 15.37 13.98
CA TRP A 64 -11.45 15.61 12.58
C TRP A 64 -12.75 15.74 11.78
N ARG A 65 -12.74 16.60 10.78
CA ARG A 65 -13.90 16.82 9.89
C ARG A 65 -13.42 16.94 8.45
N ILE A 66 -14.01 16.13 7.58
CA ILE A 66 -13.79 16.25 6.14
C ILE A 66 -14.71 17.33 5.62
N GLU A 67 -14.16 18.45 5.19
CA GLU A 67 -14.92 19.62 4.78
C GLU A 67 -15.23 19.65 3.29
N ARG A 68 -14.37 19.02 2.49
CA ARG A 68 -14.50 18.96 1.04
C ARG A 68 -13.96 17.64 0.49
N GLY A 69 -14.36 17.31 -0.75
CA GLY A 69 -13.89 16.10 -1.43
C GLY A 69 -14.39 14.82 -0.76
N CYS A 70 -13.59 13.77 -0.85
CA CYS A 70 -13.91 12.47 -0.29
C CYS A 70 -12.65 11.83 0.29
N VAL A 71 -12.80 11.13 1.41
CA VAL A 71 -11.75 10.27 1.98
C VAL A 71 -12.29 8.88 2.17
N THR A 72 -11.58 7.90 1.60
CA THR A 72 -11.90 6.48 1.71
C THR A 72 -10.77 5.78 2.46
N PHE A 73 -11.09 5.06 3.53
CA PHE A 73 -10.16 4.23 4.30
C PHE A 73 -10.46 2.76 4.09
N VAL A 74 -9.41 2.00 3.78
CA VAL A 74 -9.43 0.54 3.70
C VAL A 74 -8.41 0.01 4.71
N PRO A 75 -8.81 -0.20 5.99
CA PRO A 75 -7.87 -0.57 7.05
C PRO A 75 -7.14 -1.90 6.78
N VAL A 76 -7.83 -2.86 6.18
CA VAL A 76 -7.29 -4.18 5.86
C VAL A 76 -7.61 -4.50 4.41
N THR A 77 -6.65 -4.24 3.53
CA THR A 77 -6.80 -4.41 2.08
C THR A 77 -6.72 -5.88 1.65
N ASN A 78 -5.90 -6.70 2.34
CA ASN A 78 -5.88 -8.15 2.15
C ASN A 78 -6.36 -8.88 3.42
N PRO A 79 -7.68 -9.08 3.60
CA PRO A 79 -8.22 -9.68 4.81
C PRO A 79 -7.80 -11.14 5.01
N LEU A 80 -7.51 -11.91 3.96
CA LEU A 80 -7.03 -13.29 4.10
C LEU A 80 -5.60 -13.33 4.65
N ALA A 81 -4.72 -12.53 4.10
CA ALA A 81 -3.34 -12.40 4.56
C ALA A 81 -3.31 -11.90 6.01
N HIS A 82 -4.14 -10.90 6.33
CA HIS A 82 -4.23 -10.31 7.66
C HIS A 82 -4.75 -11.31 8.71
N ALA A 83 -5.80 -12.08 8.39
CA ALA A 83 -6.33 -13.12 9.29
C ALA A 83 -5.30 -14.23 9.58
N ARG A 84 -4.35 -14.45 8.67
CA ARG A 84 -3.26 -15.40 8.82
C ARG A 84 -2.02 -14.81 9.50
N GLY A 85 -1.96 -13.52 9.70
CA GLY A 85 -0.75 -12.81 10.15
C GLY A 85 0.45 -13.00 9.20
N GLN A 86 0.17 -13.17 7.91
CA GLN A 86 1.19 -13.44 6.88
C GLN A 86 1.27 -12.30 5.88
N ARG A 87 2.40 -12.18 5.19
CA ARG A 87 2.58 -11.17 4.14
C ARG A 87 1.57 -11.35 3.02
N THR A 88 1.29 -12.58 2.61
CA THR A 88 0.43 -12.93 1.47
C THR A 88 -0.73 -13.82 1.91
N GLY A 89 -1.85 -13.74 1.22
CA GLY A 89 -2.95 -14.68 1.34
C GLY A 89 -2.67 -15.95 0.55
N GLU A 90 -2.96 -15.95 -0.73
CA GLU A 90 -2.63 -17.01 -1.69
C GLU A 90 -1.49 -16.58 -2.60
N ARG A 91 -1.40 -15.28 -2.93
CA ARG A 91 -0.26 -14.63 -3.60
C ARG A 91 -0.01 -13.23 -3.02
N ASN A 92 0.97 -12.51 -3.57
CA ASN A 92 1.20 -11.13 -3.19
C ASN A 92 0.20 -10.20 -3.90
N LEU A 93 -0.70 -9.56 -3.14
CA LEU A 93 -1.68 -8.61 -3.69
C LEU A 93 -1.01 -7.41 -4.37
N ASN A 94 0.15 -6.98 -3.85
CA ASN A 94 0.90 -5.84 -4.40
C ASN A 94 1.80 -6.25 -5.58
N ARG A 95 1.36 -7.23 -6.36
CA ARG A 95 1.99 -7.68 -7.60
C ARG A 95 0.90 -8.07 -8.59
N ASN A 96 1.13 -7.75 -9.87
CA ASN A 96 0.22 -8.08 -10.96
C ASN A 96 -1.23 -7.65 -10.64
N LEU A 97 -1.38 -6.48 -10.01
CA LEU A 97 -2.69 -5.97 -9.59
C LEU A 97 -3.46 -5.49 -10.81
N ARG A 98 -4.57 -6.18 -11.09
CA ARG A 98 -5.47 -5.87 -12.20
C ARG A 98 -6.83 -6.50 -11.97
N PRO A 99 -7.91 -5.96 -12.56
CA PRO A 99 -9.18 -6.68 -12.62
C PRO A 99 -9.05 -7.88 -13.57
N THR A 100 -9.72 -8.97 -13.23
CA THR A 100 -9.76 -10.18 -14.07
C THR A 100 -11.16 -10.76 -14.13
N ALA A 101 -11.57 -11.20 -15.34
CA ALA A 101 -12.88 -11.85 -15.53
C ALA A 101 -12.93 -13.27 -14.93
N VAL A 102 -11.77 -13.92 -14.76
CA VAL A 102 -11.66 -15.30 -14.26
C VAL A 102 -10.69 -15.33 -13.09
N PRO A 103 -11.15 -15.00 -11.86
CA PRO A 103 -10.31 -15.00 -10.66
C PRO A 103 -9.76 -16.40 -10.35
N GLN A 104 -8.44 -16.53 -10.27
CA GLN A 104 -7.75 -17.78 -9.95
C GLN A 104 -7.50 -17.95 -8.45
N ASP A 105 -7.30 -16.85 -7.75
CA ASP A 105 -6.95 -16.83 -6.33
C ASP A 105 -7.78 -15.78 -5.55
N PHE A 106 -7.48 -15.65 -4.28
CA PHE A 106 -8.17 -14.70 -3.41
C PHE A 106 -7.81 -13.25 -3.78
N GLU A 107 -6.57 -13.00 -4.13
CA GLU A 107 -6.09 -11.66 -4.48
C GLU A 107 -6.68 -11.16 -5.80
N ASP A 108 -6.99 -12.04 -6.73
CA ASP A 108 -7.75 -11.68 -7.94
C ASP A 108 -9.16 -11.18 -7.58
N ARG A 109 -9.83 -11.83 -6.61
CA ARG A 109 -11.14 -11.39 -6.12
C ARG A 109 -11.06 -10.04 -5.43
N ILE A 110 -10.02 -9.82 -4.61
CA ILE A 110 -9.76 -8.50 -4.02
C ILE A 110 -9.45 -7.48 -5.10
N GLY A 111 -8.61 -7.81 -6.08
CA GLY A 111 -8.29 -6.95 -7.21
C GLY A 111 -9.54 -6.45 -7.94
N ASN A 112 -10.53 -7.33 -8.16
CA ASN A 112 -11.79 -6.97 -8.79
C ASN A 112 -12.64 -5.96 -7.98
N VAL A 113 -12.41 -5.85 -6.67
CA VAL A 113 -13.06 -4.84 -5.80
C VAL A 113 -12.16 -3.61 -5.63
N LEU A 114 -10.87 -3.82 -5.40
CA LEU A 114 -9.91 -2.76 -5.12
C LEU A 114 -9.61 -1.88 -6.33
N CYS A 115 -9.43 -2.48 -7.51
CA CYS A 115 -9.11 -1.74 -8.73
C CYS A 115 -10.17 -0.68 -9.10
N PRO A 116 -11.49 -0.97 -9.08
CA PRO A 116 -12.50 0.05 -9.27
C PRO A 116 -12.48 1.14 -8.19
N LEU A 117 -12.18 0.79 -6.93
CA LEU A 117 -12.03 1.79 -5.87
C LEU A 117 -10.84 2.71 -6.16
N LEU A 118 -9.67 2.16 -6.49
CA LEU A 118 -8.51 2.97 -6.86
C LEU A 118 -8.84 3.90 -8.04
N ALA A 119 -9.42 3.38 -9.11
CA ALA A 119 -9.80 4.16 -10.29
C ALA A 119 -10.85 5.27 -10.01
N ALA A 120 -11.61 5.16 -8.91
CA ALA A 120 -12.58 6.17 -8.50
C ALA A 120 -11.97 7.29 -7.67
N HIS A 121 -10.67 7.25 -7.34
CA HIS A 121 -9.98 8.23 -6.52
C HIS A 121 -8.89 8.97 -7.31
N ASP A 122 -8.47 10.13 -6.82
CA ASP A 122 -7.46 10.97 -7.44
C ASP A 122 -6.08 10.72 -6.81
N VAL A 123 -6.06 10.41 -5.50
CA VAL A 123 -4.84 10.29 -4.70
C VAL A 123 -4.87 9.03 -3.85
N LEU A 124 -3.73 8.33 -3.77
CA LEU A 124 -3.50 7.17 -2.93
C LEU A 124 -2.42 7.45 -1.88
N LEU A 125 -2.71 7.10 -0.62
CA LEU A 125 -1.71 6.89 0.43
C LEU A 125 -1.73 5.41 0.82
N ASP A 126 -0.66 4.68 0.51
CA ASP A 126 -0.54 3.26 0.82
C ASP A 126 0.42 3.03 1.98
N LEU A 127 -0.11 2.52 3.11
CA LEU A 127 0.61 2.38 4.38
C LEU A 127 1.14 0.96 4.54
N HIS A 128 2.45 0.84 4.53
CA HIS A 128 3.22 -0.39 4.70
C HIS A 128 4.12 -0.36 5.94
N SER A 129 4.78 -1.46 6.21
CA SER A 129 5.89 -1.59 7.15
C SER A 129 6.80 -2.77 6.73
N PHE A 130 7.99 -2.90 7.32
CA PHE A 130 9.01 -3.88 6.89
C PHE A 130 9.61 -4.69 8.05
N ASN A 131 10.23 -5.83 7.73
CA ASN A 131 10.81 -6.74 8.73
C ASN A 131 12.23 -6.34 9.19
N GLY A 132 13.00 -5.68 8.31
CA GLY A 132 14.40 -5.37 8.59
C GLY A 132 14.57 -4.21 9.56
N PRO A 133 15.76 -3.98 10.13
CA PRO A 133 16.05 -2.75 10.83
C PRO A 133 16.13 -1.59 9.84
N GLY A 134 15.66 -0.42 10.25
CA GLY A 134 15.72 0.80 9.44
C GLY A 134 14.70 1.83 9.87
N ASP A 135 14.88 3.05 9.39
CA ASP A 135 13.96 4.15 9.61
C ASP A 135 12.82 4.12 8.61
N ALA A 136 11.70 4.75 8.95
CA ALA A 136 10.58 4.96 8.04
C ALA A 136 11.04 5.70 6.77
N PHE A 137 10.44 5.37 5.64
CA PHE A 137 10.73 6.03 4.36
C PHE A 137 9.51 6.05 3.42
N THR A 138 9.54 6.92 2.44
CA THR A 138 8.47 7.07 1.45
C THR A 138 8.98 6.62 0.08
N LEU A 139 8.18 5.82 -0.63
CA LEU A 139 8.40 5.51 -2.05
C LEU A 139 7.48 6.39 -2.89
N PHE A 140 8.02 7.03 -3.92
CA PHE A 140 7.24 7.78 -4.88
C PHE A 140 7.58 7.37 -6.32
N GLY A 141 6.79 7.85 -7.27
CA GLY A 141 6.82 7.38 -8.65
C GLY A 141 7.93 7.98 -9.49
N PRO A 142 7.86 7.68 -10.79
CA PRO A 142 8.83 8.15 -11.77
C PRO A 142 8.68 9.65 -12.03
N GLU A 143 9.61 10.18 -12.80
CA GLU A 143 9.44 11.47 -13.47
C GLU A 143 8.27 11.40 -14.47
N ASP A 144 7.69 12.56 -14.82
CA ASP A 144 6.66 12.63 -15.84
C ASP A 144 7.14 12.05 -17.15
N ASN A 145 6.34 11.16 -17.73
CA ASN A 145 6.70 10.43 -18.93
C ASN A 145 5.46 9.97 -19.71
N THR A 146 5.67 9.58 -20.96
CA THR A 146 4.63 9.02 -21.86
C THR A 146 4.94 7.59 -22.26
N GLY A 147 5.77 6.86 -21.51
CA GLY A 147 6.11 5.46 -21.75
C GLY A 147 4.92 4.52 -21.53
N ASP A 148 5.00 3.32 -22.10
CA ASP A 148 3.89 2.36 -22.06
C ASP A 148 3.73 1.68 -20.70
N LEU A 149 4.82 1.51 -19.95
CA LEU A 149 4.81 0.75 -18.70
C LEU A 149 4.21 1.55 -17.53
N GLU A 150 4.58 2.81 -17.41
CA GLU A 150 4.16 3.68 -16.30
C GLU A 150 4.01 5.13 -16.81
N PRO A 151 3.04 5.41 -17.72
CA PRO A 151 2.79 6.78 -18.16
C PRO A 151 2.35 7.62 -16.97
N PHE A 152 2.96 8.79 -16.78
CA PHE A 152 2.76 9.59 -15.59
C PHE A 152 2.88 11.08 -15.86
N ALA A 153 2.10 11.89 -15.15
CA ALA A 153 2.04 13.34 -15.30
C ALA A 153 1.89 14.10 -13.96
N HIS A 154 2.17 13.41 -12.83
CA HIS A 154 1.97 13.95 -11.48
C HIS A 154 3.22 13.84 -10.60
N ALA A 155 4.42 13.76 -11.19
CA ALA A 155 5.66 13.62 -10.44
C ALA A 155 5.86 14.72 -9.40
N ALA A 156 5.49 15.98 -9.73
CA ALA A 156 5.57 17.10 -8.81
C ALA A 156 4.61 16.96 -7.61
N ASP A 157 3.40 16.45 -7.83
CA ASP A 157 2.40 16.24 -6.78
C ASP A 157 2.83 15.11 -5.83
N GLU A 158 3.31 13.99 -6.36
CA GLU A 158 3.86 12.90 -5.56
C GLU A 158 5.08 13.32 -4.75
N ALA A 159 6.02 14.02 -5.38
CA ALA A 159 7.22 14.53 -4.70
C ALA A 159 6.86 15.53 -3.58
N ARG A 160 5.83 16.36 -3.80
CA ARG A 160 5.32 17.26 -2.78
C ARG A 160 4.71 16.49 -1.62
N LEU A 161 3.87 15.49 -1.89
CA LEU A 161 3.27 14.67 -0.85
C LEU A 161 4.33 13.91 -0.07
N ALA A 162 5.26 13.22 -0.76
CA ALA A 162 6.32 12.44 -0.13
C ALA A 162 7.12 13.25 0.90
N ARG A 163 7.43 14.51 0.60
CA ARG A 163 8.15 15.40 1.52
C ARG A 163 7.35 15.84 2.74
N HIS A 164 6.02 15.74 2.71
CA HIS A 164 5.16 16.17 3.82
C HIS A 164 4.72 15.03 4.74
N LEU A 165 5.01 13.76 4.40
CA LEU A 165 4.56 12.62 5.19
C LEU A 165 5.30 12.41 6.52
N GLY A 166 6.44 13.07 6.71
CA GLY A 166 7.23 13.03 7.95
C GLY A 166 8.58 12.36 7.81
N PRO A 167 8.74 11.16 7.22
CA PRO A 167 10.05 10.55 7.03
C PRO A 167 10.98 11.42 6.20
N LYS A 168 12.27 11.46 6.60
CA LYS A 168 13.30 12.19 5.86
C LYS A 168 13.78 11.46 4.62
N ARG A 169 13.69 10.13 4.61
CA ARG A 169 14.15 9.29 3.51
C ARG A 169 13.06 9.11 2.47
N ILE A 170 13.40 9.38 1.21
CA ILE A 170 12.54 9.22 0.05
C ILE A 170 13.24 8.29 -0.94
N VAL A 171 12.54 7.30 -1.45
CA VAL A 171 13.07 6.28 -2.37
C VAL A 171 12.31 6.35 -3.69
N GLU A 172 13.04 6.30 -4.80
CA GLU A 172 12.49 6.33 -6.16
C GLU A 172 13.03 5.19 -7.04
N GLY A 173 12.41 4.98 -8.20
CA GLY A 173 12.96 4.10 -9.24
C GLY A 173 12.47 2.65 -9.16
N TRP A 174 11.37 2.38 -8.45
CA TRP A 174 10.88 1.02 -8.25
C TRP A 174 10.57 0.27 -9.56
N LEU A 175 9.62 0.75 -10.36
CA LEU A 175 9.15 -0.03 -11.52
C LEU A 175 10.22 -0.12 -12.61
N ARG A 176 10.97 0.96 -12.87
CA ARG A 176 12.11 0.94 -13.80
C ARG A 176 13.16 -0.09 -13.43
N THR A 177 13.49 -0.19 -12.15
CA THR A 177 14.47 -1.16 -11.64
C THR A 177 13.92 -2.58 -11.73
N TYR A 178 12.61 -2.75 -11.47
CA TYR A 178 11.94 -4.02 -11.67
C TYR A 178 11.94 -4.46 -13.14
N GLU A 179 11.64 -3.56 -14.08
CA GLU A 179 11.70 -3.80 -15.53
C GLU A 179 13.09 -4.23 -15.98
N ALA A 180 14.14 -3.54 -15.52
CA ALA A 180 15.53 -3.91 -15.78
C ALA A 180 15.86 -5.33 -15.25
N GLY A 181 15.33 -5.70 -14.09
CA GLY A 181 15.41 -7.06 -13.53
C GLY A 181 14.72 -8.08 -14.44
N VAL A 182 13.51 -7.79 -14.93
CA VAL A 182 12.78 -8.63 -15.88
C VAL A 182 13.57 -8.83 -17.18
N ALA A 183 14.17 -7.78 -17.73
CA ALA A 183 14.99 -7.87 -18.93
C ALA A 183 16.21 -8.81 -18.72
N ARG A 184 16.86 -8.72 -17.55
CA ARG A 184 17.95 -9.65 -17.18
C ARG A 184 17.46 -11.09 -17.06
N ARG A 185 16.30 -11.33 -16.44
CA ARG A 185 15.70 -12.70 -16.33
C ARG A 185 15.37 -13.26 -17.70
N ARG A 186 14.79 -12.48 -18.61
CA ARG A 186 14.52 -12.89 -19.99
C ARG A 186 15.80 -13.32 -20.73
N ALA A 187 16.87 -12.53 -20.60
CA ALA A 187 18.16 -12.86 -21.22
C ALA A 187 18.76 -14.18 -20.68
N ARG A 188 18.61 -14.46 -19.38
CA ARG A 188 19.06 -15.70 -18.75
C ARG A 188 18.18 -16.90 -19.12
N ALA A 189 16.85 -16.74 -19.22
CA ALA A 189 15.89 -17.80 -19.51
C ALA A 189 16.06 -18.39 -20.92
N GLN A 190 16.63 -17.64 -21.87
CA GLN A 190 16.94 -18.16 -23.22
C GLN A 190 17.98 -19.30 -23.20
N GLY A 191 18.64 -19.57 -22.06
CA GLY A 191 19.63 -20.64 -21.91
C GLY A 191 19.28 -21.76 -20.91
N ALA A 192 18.23 -21.61 -20.10
CA ALA A 192 17.90 -22.58 -19.04
C ALA A 192 16.37 -22.71 -18.92
N GLY A 193 15.82 -23.89 -19.12
CA GLY A 193 14.38 -24.19 -19.11
C GLY A 193 13.65 -23.93 -17.77
N GLN A 194 13.92 -22.84 -17.07
CA GLN A 194 13.25 -22.42 -15.83
C GLN A 194 12.18 -21.37 -16.16
N SER A 195 10.97 -21.57 -15.63
CA SER A 195 9.89 -20.59 -15.64
C SER A 195 10.23 -19.43 -14.70
N LEU A 196 10.94 -18.43 -15.21
CA LEU A 196 11.15 -17.16 -14.51
C LEU A 196 10.03 -16.20 -14.90
N ASP A 197 9.59 -15.37 -13.94
CA ASP A 197 8.65 -14.31 -14.24
C ASP A 197 9.31 -13.27 -15.18
N THR A 198 8.79 -13.22 -16.40
CA THR A 198 9.29 -12.38 -17.49
C THR A 198 8.31 -11.28 -17.90
N ASP A 199 7.24 -11.08 -17.12
CA ASP A 199 6.27 -10.00 -17.35
C ASP A 199 6.63 -8.77 -16.48
N ALA A 200 6.98 -7.65 -17.12
CA ALA A 200 7.23 -6.40 -16.42
C ALA A 200 6.00 -5.89 -15.63
N ASN A 201 4.79 -6.19 -16.11
CA ASN A 201 3.55 -5.84 -15.42
C ASN A 201 3.36 -6.59 -14.10
N TYR A 202 4.12 -7.66 -13.85
CA TYR A 202 4.11 -8.32 -12.55
C TYR A 202 4.52 -7.37 -11.40
N GLY A 203 5.36 -6.36 -11.68
CA GLY A 203 5.73 -5.31 -10.74
C GLY A 203 4.61 -4.35 -10.36
N VAL A 204 3.49 -4.36 -11.09
CA VAL A 204 2.37 -3.44 -10.85
C VAL A 204 1.68 -3.77 -9.53
N GLY A 205 1.77 -2.85 -8.59
CA GLY A 205 1.08 -2.84 -7.32
C GLY A 205 -0.02 -1.78 -7.26
N THR A 206 -0.34 -1.35 -6.05
CA THR A 206 -1.41 -0.38 -5.79
C THR A 206 -1.11 0.99 -6.37
N THR A 207 0.10 1.52 -6.19
CA THR A 207 0.54 2.83 -6.68
C THR A 207 0.67 2.84 -8.20
N GLU A 208 1.27 1.81 -8.79
CA GLU A 208 1.39 1.67 -10.25
C GLU A 208 0.01 1.55 -10.91
N TYR A 209 -0.90 0.78 -10.30
CA TYR A 209 -2.28 0.70 -10.80
C TYR A 209 -2.98 2.06 -10.73
N MET A 210 -2.84 2.79 -9.60
CA MET A 210 -3.41 4.13 -9.44
C MET A 210 -2.93 5.08 -10.53
N ARG A 211 -1.61 5.13 -10.80
CA ARG A 211 -1.00 5.94 -11.86
C ARG A 211 -1.54 5.57 -13.24
N SER A 212 -1.69 4.29 -13.54
CA SER A 212 -2.24 3.80 -14.81
C SER A 212 -3.69 4.24 -15.06
N ARG A 213 -4.38 4.71 -14.02
CA ARG A 213 -5.77 5.21 -14.10
C ARG A 213 -5.86 6.74 -14.06
N GLY A 214 -4.72 7.42 -14.17
CA GLY A 214 -4.64 8.88 -14.19
C GLY A 214 -4.63 9.53 -12.81
N GLY A 215 -4.62 8.75 -11.73
CA GLY A 215 -4.38 9.21 -10.38
C GLY A 215 -2.89 9.22 -10.03
N TRP A 216 -2.58 9.49 -8.77
CA TRP A 216 -1.22 9.48 -8.25
C TRP A 216 -1.20 9.05 -6.78
N GLY A 217 -0.04 8.70 -6.26
CA GLY A 217 0.04 8.27 -4.88
C GLY A 217 1.42 7.84 -4.45
N VAL A 218 1.59 7.69 -3.15
CA VAL A 218 2.85 7.28 -2.54
C VAL A 218 2.65 6.09 -1.64
N THR A 219 3.67 5.24 -1.54
CA THR A 219 3.78 4.20 -0.52
C THR A 219 4.61 4.75 0.63
N LEU A 220 4.08 4.66 1.84
CA LEU A 220 4.79 4.97 3.07
C LEU A 220 5.14 3.68 3.80
N GLU A 221 6.42 3.42 3.95
CA GLU A 221 6.96 2.42 4.86
C GLU A 221 7.09 3.04 6.26
N CYS A 222 6.13 2.75 7.13
CA CYS A 222 5.96 3.40 8.44
C CYS A 222 7.06 3.06 9.46
N GLY A 223 7.92 2.10 9.15
CA GLY A 223 8.95 1.59 10.03
C GLY A 223 8.92 0.06 10.15
N GLN A 224 9.67 -0.48 11.09
CA GLN A 224 9.74 -1.92 11.32
C GLN A 224 8.41 -2.45 11.92
N HIS A 225 7.96 -3.66 11.52
CA HIS A 225 6.66 -4.22 11.91
C HIS A 225 6.37 -4.19 13.41
N ALA A 226 7.39 -4.45 14.25
CA ALA A 226 7.25 -4.49 15.71
C ALA A 226 7.55 -3.13 16.39
N ASP A 227 7.88 -2.09 15.62
CA ASP A 227 8.11 -0.77 16.19
C ASP A 227 6.78 -0.17 16.68
N PRO A 228 6.64 0.11 17.99
CA PRO A 228 5.43 0.68 18.54
C PRO A 228 5.14 2.10 18.02
N GLN A 229 6.12 2.78 17.42
CA GLN A 229 5.98 4.12 16.85
C GLN A 229 5.51 4.06 15.37
N ALA A 230 5.62 2.94 14.68
CA ALA A 230 5.22 2.84 13.28
C ALA A 230 3.76 3.27 13.02
N PRO A 231 2.76 2.96 13.87
CA PRO A 231 1.40 3.48 13.72
C PRO A 231 1.29 5.01 13.88
N ASP A 232 2.17 5.64 14.67
CA ASP A 232 2.17 7.10 14.84
C ASP A 232 2.69 7.79 13.58
N VAL A 233 3.70 7.21 12.93
CA VAL A 233 4.19 7.65 11.60
C VAL A 233 3.06 7.59 10.57
N GLY A 234 2.33 6.48 10.50
CA GLY A 234 1.18 6.33 9.61
C GLY A 234 0.06 7.33 9.89
N LEU A 235 -0.27 7.57 11.16
CA LEU A 235 -1.30 8.53 11.57
C LEU A 235 -0.90 9.96 11.19
N GLN A 236 0.35 10.34 11.44
CA GLN A 236 0.87 11.65 11.04
C GLN A 236 0.83 11.83 9.52
N ALA A 237 1.19 10.80 8.77
CA ALA A 237 1.10 10.84 7.30
C ALA A 237 -0.34 11.01 6.81
N ILE A 238 -1.32 10.33 7.40
CA ILE A 238 -2.74 10.54 7.09
C ILE A 238 -3.10 12.00 7.35
N ARG A 239 -2.76 12.52 8.53
CA ARG A 239 -3.06 13.91 8.92
C ARG A 239 -2.48 14.93 7.95
N GLN A 240 -1.22 14.76 7.56
CA GLN A 240 -0.53 15.61 6.61
C GLN A 240 -1.12 15.54 5.21
N THR A 241 -1.48 14.34 4.75
CA THR A 241 -2.13 14.15 3.44
C THR A 241 -3.48 14.86 3.40
N LEU A 242 -4.32 14.71 4.42
CA LEU A 242 -5.60 15.41 4.53
C LEU A 242 -5.43 16.93 4.43
N ALA A 243 -4.45 17.47 5.16
CA ALA A 243 -4.16 18.90 5.19
C ALA A 243 -3.61 19.40 3.85
N LEU A 244 -2.64 18.69 3.27
CA LEU A 244 -1.98 19.05 2.01
C LEU A 244 -2.97 19.06 0.84
N LEU A 245 -3.94 18.17 0.84
CA LEU A 245 -5.02 18.10 -0.15
C LEU A 245 -6.16 19.08 0.15
N GLY A 246 -6.10 19.80 1.27
CA GLY A 246 -7.13 20.74 1.69
C GLY A 246 -8.48 20.08 2.00
N LEU A 247 -8.48 18.82 2.40
CA LEU A 247 -9.70 18.07 2.75
C LEU A 247 -10.25 18.45 4.12
N VAL A 248 -9.42 19.11 4.95
CA VAL A 248 -9.68 19.51 6.33
C VAL A 248 -9.35 20.99 6.53
N ALA A 249 -9.74 21.57 7.69
CA ALA A 249 -9.55 23.01 7.96
C ALA A 249 -8.12 23.37 8.40
N TRP A 250 -7.37 22.44 8.99
CA TRP A 250 -5.99 22.75 9.43
C TRP A 250 -5.00 22.74 8.27
N ALA A 251 -3.95 23.55 8.40
CA ALA A 251 -2.88 23.62 7.43
C ALA A 251 -1.88 22.43 7.60
N PRO A 252 -1.22 22.00 6.52
CA PRO A 252 -0.13 21.04 6.63
C PRO A 252 1.04 21.65 7.42
N GLU A 253 1.74 20.82 8.16
CA GLU A 253 3.01 21.19 8.77
C GLU A 253 4.07 21.36 7.67
N ALA A 254 5.07 22.21 7.94
CA ALA A 254 6.18 22.37 7.02
C ALA A 254 6.93 21.04 6.83
N PRO A 255 7.34 20.71 5.59
CA PRO A 255 8.14 19.51 5.36
C PRO A 255 9.49 19.61 6.05
N ALA A 256 10.10 18.46 6.36
CA ALA A 256 11.49 18.44 6.79
C ALA A 256 12.37 19.09 5.71
N GLN A 257 13.43 19.84 6.13
CA GLN A 257 14.26 20.56 5.16
C GLN A 257 15.35 19.67 4.53
N ASP A 258 15.79 18.63 5.25
CA ASP A 258 16.91 17.78 4.85
C ASP A 258 16.39 16.39 4.44
N HIS A 259 15.83 16.26 3.24
CA HIS A 259 15.44 14.97 2.71
C HIS A 259 16.62 14.26 2.06
N GLU A 260 16.81 12.97 2.42
CA GLU A 260 17.69 12.04 1.74
C GLU A 260 16.89 11.35 0.61
N VAL A 261 17.28 11.57 -0.64
CA VAL A 261 16.67 10.89 -1.79
C VAL A 261 17.57 9.75 -2.23
N LEU A 262 17.04 8.53 -2.18
CA LEU A 262 17.71 7.30 -2.61
C LEU A 262 17.08 6.81 -3.91
N ARG A 263 17.91 6.54 -4.91
CA ARG A 263 17.47 5.93 -6.17
C ARG A 263 17.79 4.44 -6.15
N LEU A 264 16.78 3.62 -6.45
CA LEU A 264 16.99 2.20 -6.66
C LEU A 264 17.70 2.00 -8.00
N GLU A 265 18.90 1.42 -7.96
CA GLU A 265 19.72 1.17 -9.15
C GLU A 265 19.55 -0.27 -9.66
N GLU A 266 19.37 -1.21 -8.74
CA GLU A 266 19.29 -2.62 -9.08
C GLU A 266 18.37 -3.41 -8.13
N VAL A 267 17.59 -4.32 -8.71
CA VAL A 267 16.92 -5.40 -7.97
C VAL A 267 17.64 -6.70 -8.31
N THR A 268 18.18 -7.36 -7.31
CA THR A 268 18.86 -8.64 -7.47
C THR A 268 17.88 -9.78 -7.23
N ASP A 269 17.96 -10.81 -8.07
CA ASP A 269 17.14 -12.00 -7.91
C ASP A 269 17.83 -13.00 -6.96
N ARG A 270 17.05 -13.58 -6.05
CA ARG A 270 17.46 -14.75 -5.31
C ARG A 270 17.27 -15.97 -6.22
N LEU A 271 18.35 -16.63 -6.58
CA LEU A 271 18.33 -17.77 -7.49
C LEU A 271 18.07 -19.09 -6.76
N HIS A 272 18.58 -19.22 -5.53
CA HIS A 272 18.40 -20.40 -4.67
C HIS A 272 17.92 -19.99 -3.28
N ALA A 273 17.26 -20.92 -2.58
CA ALA A 273 16.72 -20.64 -1.24
C ALA A 273 17.82 -20.29 -0.22
N GLU A 274 19.03 -20.78 -0.45
CA GLU A 274 20.22 -20.58 0.40
C GLU A 274 20.98 -19.28 0.08
N ASP A 275 20.67 -18.61 -1.03
CA ASP A 275 21.36 -17.39 -1.42
C ASP A 275 21.18 -16.31 -0.35
N ARG A 276 22.27 -15.70 0.04
CA ARG A 276 22.31 -14.60 1.01
C ARG A 276 22.97 -13.38 0.38
N PHE A 277 22.43 -12.22 0.68
CA PHE A 277 23.13 -10.99 0.39
C PHE A 277 24.32 -10.85 1.34
N VAL A 278 25.51 -10.73 0.76
CA VAL A 278 26.72 -10.34 1.48
C VAL A 278 27.01 -8.89 1.06
N LYS A 279 27.04 -7.98 2.02
CA LYS A 279 27.52 -6.62 1.79
C LYS A 279 29.04 -6.67 1.87
N GLU A 280 29.72 -6.43 0.77
CA GLU A 280 31.18 -6.22 0.71
C GLU A 280 31.57 -4.86 1.30
#